data_a95817fb469ad62c39bee0dcb3d6acd8
#
_entry.id   a95817fb469ad62c39bee0dcb3d6acd8
#
_cell.length_a   1.000
_cell.length_b   1.000
_cell.length_c   1.000
_cell.angle_alpha   90.00
_cell.angle_beta   90.00
_cell.angle_gamma   90.00
#
_symmetry.space_group_name_H-M   'P 1'
#
loop_
_entity.id
_entity.type
_entity.pdbx_description
1 polymer ?
#
loop_
_entity_poly.entity_id
_entity_poly.type
_entity_poly.pdbx_seq_one_letter_code
_entity_poly.pdbx_strand_id
1 'polypeptide(L)'
;NNVKETLINHINDHAETIDYRNENKLKALNIKIKLNKKQNKENDKKKLKFLYKHLKIAKELNIKDFFNGNLDEFTSETIYENEDKAYNIPYFAFGYKAIQSEISSILKRTNNKEAYFNNSEYRILLSKITDIKGDMTAQTLKDTIDILERDDLTKWISYNLSNTSPKLTHNITLYSMVGIILGLIFGVTFVLISQHFKKNHN
;
A
#
# COMPACT_ATOMS: atom_id res chain seq x y z
N ASN A 1 -23.29 -25.69 -33.40
CA ASN A 1 -23.72 -25.79 -31.97
C ASN A 1 -22.59 -26.19 -31.03
N ASN A 2 -21.75 -27.14 -31.39
CA ASN A 2 -20.70 -27.67 -30.49
C ASN A 2 -19.65 -26.60 -30.08
N VAL A 3 -19.23 -25.72 -31.00
CA VAL A 3 -18.22 -24.68 -30.74
C VAL A 3 -18.74 -23.60 -29.79
N LYS A 4 -20.01 -23.18 -29.95
CA LYS A 4 -20.66 -22.18 -29.07
C LYS A 4 -20.74 -22.71 -27.62
N GLU A 5 -21.19 -23.95 -27.46
CA GLU A 5 -21.32 -24.61 -26.17
C GLU A 5 -19.95 -24.79 -25.49
N THR A 6 -18.93 -25.22 -26.24
CA THR A 6 -17.56 -25.33 -25.73
C THR A 6 -17.01 -23.97 -25.26
N LEU A 7 -17.28 -22.89 -26.00
CA LEU A 7 -16.86 -21.55 -25.64
C LEU A 7 -17.56 -21.07 -24.36
N ILE A 8 -18.87 -21.26 -24.25
CA ILE A 8 -19.67 -20.90 -23.06
C ILE A 8 -19.11 -21.63 -21.82
N ASN A 9 -18.91 -22.95 -21.94
CA ASN A 9 -18.35 -23.74 -20.83
C ASN A 9 -16.98 -23.22 -20.42
N HIS A 10 -16.10 -22.92 -21.38
CA HIS A 10 -14.77 -22.38 -21.08
C HIS A 10 -14.81 -21.01 -20.38
N ILE A 11 -15.70 -20.12 -20.82
CA ILE A 11 -15.89 -18.81 -20.18
C ILE A 11 -16.43 -18.98 -18.76
N ASN A 12 -17.39 -19.89 -18.56
CA ASN A 12 -17.96 -20.16 -17.24
C ASN A 12 -16.91 -20.71 -16.27
N ASP A 13 -16.15 -21.72 -16.68
CA ASP A 13 -15.05 -22.27 -15.89
C ASP A 13 -14.02 -21.19 -15.49
N HIS A 14 -13.76 -20.27 -16.42
CA HIS A 14 -12.84 -19.17 -16.15
C HIS A 14 -13.43 -18.15 -15.16
N ALA A 15 -14.71 -17.81 -15.28
CA ALA A 15 -15.42 -16.95 -14.34
C ALA A 15 -15.44 -17.56 -12.93
N GLU A 16 -15.78 -18.85 -12.82
CA GLU A 16 -15.77 -19.57 -11.54
C GLU A 16 -14.36 -19.63 -10.90
N THR A 17 -13.33 -19.81 -11.73
CA THR A 17 -11.94 -19.80 -11.27
C THR A 17 -11.54 -18.43 -10.70
N ILE A 18 -12.00 -17.33 -11.31
CA ILE A 18 -11.77 -15.98 -10.81
C ILE A 18 -12.50 -15.76 -9.49
N ASP A 19 -13.77 -16.11 -9.40
CA ASP A 19 -14.58 -16.02 -8.19
C ASP A 19 -13.95 -16.80 -7.04
N TYR A 20 -13.58 -18.05 -7.26
CA TYR A 20 -12.90 -18.89 -6.27
C TYR A 20 -11.58 -18.28 -5.80
N ARG A 21 -10.77 -17.76 -6.72
CA ARG A 21 -9.51 -17.07 -6.40
C ARG A 21 -9.74 -15.82 -5.57
N ASN A 22 -10.73 -15.01 -5.93
CA ASN A 22 -11.07 -13.79 -5.22
C ASN A 22 -11.62 -14.08 -3.82
N GLU A 23 -12.46 -15.10 -3.67
CA GLU A 23 -12.95 -15.56 -2.37
C GLU A 23 -11.79 -16.01 -1.45
N ASN A 24 -10.87 -16.81 -1.97
CA ASN A 24 -9.70 -17.25 -1.19
C ASN A 24 -8.78 -16.09 -0.80
N LYS A 25 -8.57 -15.12 -1.69
CA LYS A 25 -7.82 -13.89 -1.36
C LYS A 25 -8.52 -13.09 -0.26
N LEU A 26 -9.84 -12.94 -0.31
CA LEU A 26 -10.62 -12.25 0.72
C LEU A 26 -10.53 -12.97 2.07
N LYS A 27 -10.63 -14.31 2.10
CA LYS A 27 -10.45 -15.11 3.31
C LYS A 27 -9.05 -14.88 3.92
N ALA A 28 -8.01 -14.95 3.10
CA ALA A 28 -6.62 -14.74 3.55
C ALA A 28 -6.40 -13.31 4.09
N LEU A 29 -6.94 -12.28 3.42
CA LEU A 29 -6.84 -10.89 3.88
C LEU A 29 -7.59 -10.66 5.20
N ASN A 30 -8.77 -11.24 5.35
CA ASN A 30 -9.54 -11.17 6.60
C ASN A 30 -8.79 -11.82 7.78
N ILE A 31 -8.09 -12.94 7.55
CA ILE A 31 -7.23 -13.56 8.57
C ILE A 31 -6.07 -12.62 8.93
N LYS A 32 -5.39 -12.02 7.95
CA LYS A 32 -4.32 -11.04 8.19
C LYS A 32 -4.79 -9.84 9.00
N ILE A 33 -5.97 -9.31 8.70
CA ILE A 33 -6.60 -8.22 9.48
C ILE A 33 -6.82 -8.63 10.94
N LYS A 34 -7.35 -9.83 11.19
CA LYS A 34 -7.57 -10.34 12.55
C LYS A 34 -6.24 -10.48 13.31
N LEU A 35 -5.20 -11.00 12.66
CA LEU A 35 -3.87 -11.13 13.26
C LEU A 35 -3.24 -9.76 13.56
N ASN A 36 -3.30 -8.82 12.62
CA ASN A 36 -2.79 -7.46 12.81
C ASN A 36 -3.49 -6.77 14.00
N LYS A 37 -4.82 -6.86 14.09
CA LYS A 37 -5.58 -6.33 15.24
C LYS A 37 -5.16 -6.97 16.57
N LYS A 38 -4.96 -8.29 16.60
CA LYS A 38 -4.50 -9.00 17.79
C LYS A 38 -3.12 -8.52 18.22
N GLN A 39 -2.18 -8.43 17.28
CA GLN A 39 -0.81 -8.01 17.56
C GLN A 39 -0.75 -6.55 18.05
N ASN A 40 -1.49 -5.64 17.41
CA ASN A 40 -1.59 -4.25 17.87
C ASN A 40 -2.16 -4.15 19.29
N LYS A 41 -3.18 -4.93 19.62
CA LYS A 41 -3.74 -4.99 20.99
C LYS A 41 -2.73 -5.52 22.01
N GLU A 42 -1.93 -6.51 21.63
CA GLU A 42 -0.86 -7.04 22.50
C GLU A 42 0.25 -6.02 22.70
N ASN A 43 0.67 -5.33 21.62
CA ASN A 43 1.65 -4.26 21.71
C ASN A 43 1.16 -3.09 22.58
N ASP A 44 -0.11 -2.69 22.43
CA ASP A 44 -0.73 -1.67 23.27
C ASP A 44 -0.73 -2.08 24.76
N LYS A 45 -1.04 -3.34 25.06
CA LYS A 45 -0.96 -3.86 26.45
C LYS A 45 0.44 -3.81 27.02
N LYS A 46 1.45 -4.23 26.22
CA LYS A 46 2.87 -4.16 26.65
C LYS A 46 3.27 -2.71 26.90
N LYS A 47 2.92 -1.81 25.96
CA LYS A 47 3.22 -0.38 26.08
C LYS A 47 2.51 0.26 27.28
N LEU A 48 1.26 -0.06 27.55
CA LEU A 48 0.55 0.41 28.76
C LEU A 48 1.25 -0.05 30.03
N LYS A 49 1.67 -1.33 30.12
CA LYS A 49 2.41 -1.85 31.29
C LYS A 49 3.71 -1.07 31.51
N PHE A 50 4.45 -0.80 30.43
CA PHE A 50 5.65 0.02 30.46
C PHE A 50 5.34 1.44 30.95
N LEU A 51 4.36 2.10 30.34
CA LEU A 51 3.96 3.47 30.70
C LEU A 51 3.52 3.60 32.15
N TYR A 52 2.73 2.64 32.68
CA TYR A 52 2.30 2.65 34.09
C TYR A 52 3.49 2.52 35.05
N LYS A 53 4.51 1.69 34.70
CA LYS A 53 5.74 1.59 35.49
C LYS A 53 6.46 2.96 35.56
N HIS A 54 6.65 3.61 34.40
CA HIS A 54 7.31 4.92 34.34
C HIS A 54 6.49 6.05 34.92
N LEU A 55 5.15 5.99 34.81
CA LEU A 55 4.25 6.93 35.47
C LEU A 55 4.40 6.88 36.98
N LYS A 56 4.52 5.68 37.55
CA LYS A 56 4.75 5.51 38.98
C LYS A 56 6.05 6.16 39.42
N ILE A 57 7.15 5.87 38.70
CA ILE A 57 8.47 6.47 38.99
C ILE A 57 8.41 8.01 38.88
N ALA A 58 7.84 8.54 37.78
CA ALA A 58 7.73 10.00 37.59
C ALA A 58 6.94 10.69 38.69
N LYS A 59 5.90 10.03 39.23
CA LYS A 59 5.13 10.55 40.38
C LYS A 59 5.91 10.49 41.69
N GLU A 60 6.59 9.39 41.95
CA GLU A 60 7.43 9.22 43.16
C GLU A 60 8.55 10.26 43.20
N LEU A 61 9.15 10.57 42.03
CA LEU A 61 10.19 11.60 41.89
C LEU A 61 9.61 13.02 41.72
N ASN A 62 8.27 13.18 41.74
CA ASN A 62 7.56 14.44 41.51
C ASN A 62 7.92 15.16 40.22
N ILE A 63 8.29 14.42 39.17
CA ILE A 63 8.61 14.95 37.83
C ILE A 63 7.29 15.19 37.09
N LYS A 64 6.83 16.45 37.09
CA LYS A 64 5.54 16.82 36.55
C LYS A 64 5.59 16.98 35.03
N ASP A 65 6.57 17.71 34.55
CA ASP A 65 6.82 18.03 33.13
C ASP A 65 8.22 17.53 32.76
N PHE A 66 8.69 17.79 31.52
CA PHE A 66 10.00 17.32 31.07
C PHE A 66 11.11 17.75 32.02
N PHE A 67 11.90 16.79 32.49
CA PHE A 67 13.02 17.01 33.41
C PHE A 67 14.29 17.40 32.62
N ASN A 68 14.75 18.64 32.80
CA ASN A 68 15.96 19.19 32.18
C ASN A 68 17.18 19.13 33.10
N GLY A 69 17.10 18.44 34.26
CA GLY A 69 18.20 18.33 35.22
C GLY A 69 19.23 17.27 34.82
N ASN A 70 20.28 17.16 35.65
CA ASN A 70 21.29 16.14 35.46
C ASN A 70 20.70 14.75 35.72
N LEU A 71 20.60 13.92 34.69
CA LEU A 71 20.04 12.57 34.76
C LEU A 71 21.00 11.56 35.41
N ASP A 72 22.26 11.92 35.57
CA ASP A 72 23.28 11.04 36.18
C ASP A 72 22.97 10.69 37.62
N GLU A 73 22.20 11.53 38.32
CA GLU A 73 21.74 11.26 39.71
C GLU A 73 20.70 10.12 39.79
N PHE A 74 20.08 9.75 38.67
CA PHE A 74 19.02 8.72 38.60
C PHE A 74 19.49 7.41 37.95
N THR A 75 20.77 7.31 37.58
CA THR A 75 21.36 6.12 36.94
C THR A 75 21.82 5.07 37.95
N SER A 76 21.01 4.66 38.91
CA SER A 76 21.26 3.43 39.64
C SER A 76 20.51 2.25 38.98
N GLU A 77 21.28 1.33 38.47
CA GLU A 77 21.12 -0.10 38.10
C GLU A 77 19.76 -0.70 37.68
N THR A 78 18.64 -0.05 37.89
CA THR A 78 17.30 -0.67 37.67
C THR A 78 16.61 -0.26 36.37
N ILE A 79 17.24 0.52 35.48
CA ILE A 79 16.53 1.18 34.38
C ILE A 79 16.84 0.60 33.00
N TYR A 80 17.89 -0.24 32.90
CA TYR A 80 18.37 -0.76 31.61
C TYR A 80 17.91 -2.19 31.32
N GLU A 81 16.59 -2.39 31.23
CA GLU A 81 16.01 -3.53 30.48
C GLU A 81 15.09 -2.97 29.41
N ASN A 82 15.62 -2.68 28.25
CA ASN A 82 15.05 -2.87 26.91
C ASN A 82 15.51 -1.79 25.91
N GLU A 83 16.37 -2.19 25.01
CA GLU A 83 16.27 -2.25 23.55
C GLU A 83 15.79 -1.03 22.74
N ASP A 84 15.97 0.22 23.15
CA ASP A 84 16.00 1.27 22.15
C ASP A 84 17.14 2.24 22.45
N LYS A 85 18.32 1.90 21.91
CA LYS A 85 19.59 2.62 22.07
C LYS A 85 19.63 4.04 21.47
N ALA A 86 18.50 4.63 21.15
CA ALA A 86 18.46 5.95 20.50
C ALA A 86 18.28 7.14 21.46
N TYR A 87 17.82 6.92 22.70
CA TYR A 87 17.66 8.00 23.66
C TYR A 87 18.17 7.58 25.03
N ASN A 88 19.30 8.18 25.46
CA ASN A 88 19.85 8.03 26.81
C ASN A 88 18.97 8.65 27.93
N ILE A 89 17.76 9.08 27.61
CA ILE A 89 16.85 9.74 28.54
C ILE A 89 15.82 8.71 29.04
N PRO A 90 15.77 8.41 30.35
CA PRO A 90 14.77 7.50 30.90
C PRO A 90 13.36 8.02 30.65
N TYR A 91 12.42 7.14 30.32
CA TYR A 91 11.08 7.54 29.90
C TYR A 91 10.30 8.32 30.99
N PHE A 92 10.56 8.06 32.25
CA PHE A 92 9.97 8.82 33.36
C PHE A 92 10.36 10.31 33.36
N ALA A 93 11.50 10.68 32.75
CA ALA A 93 11.96 12.07 32.66
C ALA A 93 11.09 12.95 31.78
N PHE A 94 10.24 12.37 30.90
CA PHE A 94 9.21 13.13 30.16
C PHE A 94 8.13 13.72 31.07
N GLY A 95 8.06 13.27 32.33
CA GLY A 95 7.10 13.75 33.32
C GLY A 95 5.76 13.02 33.29
N TYR A 96 5.10 13.00 34.45
CA TYR A 96 3.88 12.22 34.62
C TYR A 96 2.71 12.74 33.78
N LYS A 97 2.65 14.01 33.44
CA LYS A 97 1.57 14.57 32.57
C LYS A 97 1.66 14.03 31.15
N ALA A 98 2.87 14.01 30.54
CA ALA A 98 3.08 13.48 29.21
C ALA A 98 2.75 11.99 29.16
N ILE A 99 3.22 11.23 30.15
CA ILE A 99 2.97 9.78 30.25
C ILE A 99 1.46 9.51 30.41
N GLN A 100 0.74 10.28 31.24
CA GLN A 100 -0.71 10.16 31.40
C GLN A 100 -1.47 10.46 30.10
N SER A 101 -1.02 11.47 29.35
CA SER A 101 -1.60 11.81 28.06
C SER A 101 -1.44 10.64 27.05
N GLU A 102 -0.28 10.02 27.01
CA GLU A 102 -0.02 8.87 26.15
C GLU A 102 -0.85 7.64 26.55
N ILE A 103 -0.93 7.33 27.88
CA ILE A 103 -1.81 6.28 28.38
C ILE A 103 -3.27 6.54 27.95
N SER A 104 -3.76 7.76 28.13
CA SER A 104 -5.11 8.14 27.72
C SER A 104 -5.35 7.94 26.22
N SER A 105 -4.35 8.28 25.40
CA SER A 105 -4.41 8.10 23.95
C SER A 105 -4.50 6.62 23.56
N ILE A 106 -3.71 5.75 24.21
CA ILE A 106 -3.75 4.30 23.97
C ILE A 106 -5.10 3.72 24.41
N LEU A 107 -5.61 4.11 25.61
CA LEU A 107 -6.88 3.65 26.10
C LEU A 107 -8.05 4.08 25.20
N LYS A 108 -8.05 5.32 24.72
CA LYS A 108 -9.05 5.79 23.74
C LYS A 108 -9.00 4.98 22.47
N ARG A 109 -7.79 4.68 21.96
CA ARG A 109 -7.59 3.87 20.78
C ARG A 109 -8.07 2.43 20.97
N THR A 110 -7.78 1.81 22.11
CA THR A 110 -8.17 0.41 22.40
C THR A 110 -9.69 0.25 22.54
N ASN A 111 -10.41 1.29 22.99
CA ASN A 111 -11.85 1.27 23.16
C ASN A 111 -12.62 1.62 21.87
N ASN A 112 -11.96 2.21 20.88
CA ASN A 112 -12.60 2.57 19.63
C ASN A 112 -12.30 1.52 18.54
N LYS A 113 -13.33 0.89 17.96
CA LYS A 113 -13.19 -0.09 16.87
C LYS A 113 -12.52 0.51 15.61
N GLU A 114 -12.62 1.81 15.43
CA GLU A 114 -12.07 2.54 14.29
C GLU A 114 -10.60 2.97 14.49
N ALA A 115 -10.05 2.81 15.68
CA ALA A 115 -8.74 3.33 16.04
C ALA A 115 -7.55 2.68 15.28
N TYR A 116 -7.78 1.55 14.65
CA TYR A 116 -6.78 0.89 13.81
C TYR A 116 -6.64 1.52 12.43
N PHE A 117 -7.54 2.43 12.02
CA PHE A 117 -7.45 3.14 10.74
C PHE A 117 -6.18 3.99 10.59
N ASN A 118 -5.53 4.35 11.68
CA ASN A 118 -4.26 5.07 11.64
C ASN A 118 -3.04 4.16 11.38
N ASN A 119 -3.22 2.83 11.42
CA ASN A 119 -2.18 1.89 11.05
C ASN A 119 -2.11 1.76 9.51
N SER A 120 -0.95 2.11 8.94
CA SER A 120 -0.74 2.06 7.49
C SER A 120 -0.97 0.66 6.91
N GLU A 121 -0.49 -0.38 7.60
CA GLU A 121 -0.68 -1.77 7.18
C GLU A 121 -2.16 -2.17 7.17
N TYR A 122 -2.91 -1.77 8.18
CA TYR A 122 -4.35 -2.04 8.23
C TYR A 122 -5.10 -1.37 7.07
N ARG A 123 -4.76 -0.12 6.74
CA ARG A 123 -5.33 0.60 5.58
C ARG A 123 -5.02 -0.09 4.26
N ILE A 124 -3.78 -0.55 4.08
CA ILE A 124 -3.37 -1.30 2.88
C ILE A 124 -4.17 -2.60 2.75
N LEU A 125 -4.39 -3.32 3.85
CA LEU A 125 -5.20 -4.55 3.82
C LEU A 125 -6.67 -4.26 3.47
N LEU A 126 -7.24 -3.17 3.98
CA LEU A 126 -8.60 -2.74 3.64
C LEU A 126 -8.71 -2.34 2.16
N SER A 127 -7.76 -1.56 1.64
CA SER A 127 -7.74 -1.19 0.22
C SER A 127 -7.75 -2.43 -0.66
N LYS A 128 -6.88 -3.42 -0.40
CA LYS A 128 -6.85 -4.68 -1.14
C LYS A 128 -8.18 -5.44 -1.10
N ILE A 129 -8.89 -5.40 0.02
CA ILE A 129 -10.23 -6.01 0.12
C ILE A 129 -11.22 -5.25 -0.76
N THR A 130 -11.16 -3.92 -0.76
CA THR A 130 -12.02 -3.09 -1.60
C THR A 130 -11.76 -3.34 -3.07
N ASP A 131 -10.49 -3.44 -3.48
CA ASP A 131 -10.08 -3.72 -4.86
C ASP A 131 -10.62 -5.08 -5.33
N ILE A 132 -10.50 -6.14 -4.50
CA ILE A 132 -11.01 -7.46 -4.85
C ILE A 132 -12.55 -7.47 -4.91
N LYS A 133 -13.22 -6.77 -4.00
CA LYS A 133 -14.69 -6.68 -4.00
C LYS A 133 -15.22 -5.86 -5.18
N GLY A 134 -14.44 -4.93 -5.69
CA GLY A 134 -14.75 -4.13 -6.87
C GLY A 134 -14.35 -4.81 -8.19
N ASP A 135 -13.71 -5.98 -8.13
CA ASP A 135 -13.33 -6.73 -9.33
C ASP A 135 -14.56 -7.36 -9.98
N MET A 136 -15.03 -6.74 -11.05
CA MET A 136 -16.21 -7.18 -11.84
C MET A 136 -15.84 -8.16 -12.97
N THR A 137 -14.60 -8.65 -13.02
CA THR A 137 -14.12 -9.47 -14.14
C THR A 137 -14.96 -10.74 -14.32
N ALA A 138 -15.26 -11.46 -13.24
CA ALA A 138 -16.09 -12.66 -13.30
C ALA A 138 -17.53 -12.34 -13.74
N GLN A 139 -18.09 -11.23 -13.26
CA GLN A 139 -19.44 -10.78 -13.66
C GLN A 139 -19.47 -10.43 -15.14
N THR A 140 -18.48 -9.68 -15.63
CA THR A 140 -18.38 -9.34 -17.06
C THR A 140 -18.28 -10.57 -17.95
N LEU A 141 -17.59 -11.62 -17.50
CA LEU A 141 -17.53 -12.91 -18.21
C LEU A 141 -18.91 -13.59 -18.24
N LYS A 142 -19.63 -13.60 -17.12
CA LYS A 142 -21.01 -14.14 -17.05
C LYS A 142 -21.97 -13.36 -17.93
N ASP A 143 -21.89 -12.04 -17.93
CA ASP A 143 -22.70 -11.19 -18.82
C ASP A 143 -22.40 -11.47 -20.31
N THR A 144 -21.15 -11.84 -20.64
CA THR A 144 -20.76 -12.26 -21.99
C THR A 144 -21.43 -13.58 -22.38
N ILE A 145 -21.60 -14.52 -21.43
CA ILE A 145 -22.33 -15.76 -21.68
C ILE A 145 -23.79 -15.46 -22.04
N ASP A 146 -24.45 -14.58 -21.28
CA ASP A 146 -25.84 -14.18 -21.56
C ASP A 146 -26.00 -13.58 -22.98
N ILE A 147 -24.98 -12.85 -23.45
CA ILE A 147 -24.99 -12.29 -24.82
C ILE A 147 -24.80 -13.40 -25.85
N LEU A 148 -23.91 -14.38 -25.59
CA LEU A 148 -23.65 -15.53 -26.46
C LEU A 148 -24.86 -16.46 -26.54
N GLU A 149 -25.63 -16.61 -25.48
CA GLU A 149 -26.84 -17.45 -25.44
C GLU A 149 -27.98 -16.87 -26.25
N ARG A 150 -28.07 -15.54 -26.33
CA ARG A 150 -29.04 -14.86 -27.23
C ARG A 150 -28.65 -15.18 -28.66
N ASP A 151 -29.59 -15.65 -29.46
CA ASP A 151 -29.36 -16.08 -30.86
C ASP A 151 -28.91 -14.96 -31.83
N ASP A 152 -28.78 -13.74 -31.36
CA ASP A 152 -28.38 -12.57 -32.14
C ASP A 152 -26.86 -12.37 -32.18
N LEU A 153 -26.16 -13.33 -32.80
CA LEU A 153 -24.72 -13.28 -33.00
C LEU A 153 -24.23 -12.04 -33.78
N THR A 154 -25.10 -11.43 -34.57
CA THR A 154 -24.78 -10.22 -35.34
C THR A 154 -24.57 -9.01 -34.43
N LYS A 155 -25.31 -8.91 -33.33
CA LYS A 155 -25.12 -7.86 -32.33
C LYS A 155 -23.83 -8.07 -31.51
N TRP A 156 -23.47 -9.31 -31.20
CA TRP A 156 -22.22 -9.62 -30.49
C TRP A 156 -21.00 -9.19 -31.29
N ILE A 157 -20.97 -9.48 -32.60
CA ILE A 157 -19.89 -9.07 -33.51
C ILE A 157 -19.81 -7.53 -33.63
N SER A 158 -20.93 -6.83 -33.70
CA SER A 158 -20.96 -5.37 -33.78
C SER A 158 -20.49 -4.69 -32.49
N TYR A 159 -20.80 -5.24 -31.32
CA TYR A 159 -20.34 -4.72 -30.03
C TYR A 159 -18.82 -4.90 -29.86
N ASN A 160 -18.27 -6.03 -30.26
CA ASN A 160 -16.84 -6.29 -30.14
C ASN A 160 -15.99 -5.44 -31.10
N LEU A 161 -16.49 -5.18 -32.29
CA LEU A 161 -15.80 -4.33 -33.28
C LEU A 161 -15.77 -2.85 -32.88
N SER A 162 -16.82 -2.36 -32.20
CA SER A 162 -16.86 -0.97 -31.75
C SER A 162 -15.98 -0.71 -30.53
N ASN A 163 -15.72 -1.72 -29.69
CA ASN A 163 -14.84 -1.63 -28.52
C ASN A 163 -13.36 -1.92 -28.81
N THR A 164 -13.03 -2.47 -29.96
CA THR A 164 -11.66 -2.65 -30.45
C THR A 164 -11.15 -1.46 -31.25
N SER A 165 -11.47 -0.23 -30.87
CA SER A 165 -10.62 0.88 -31.29
C SER A 165 -9.26 0.64 -30.65
N PRO A 166 -8.20 0.35 -31.42
CA PRO A 166 -6.87 0.19 -30.85
C PRO A 166 -6.54 1.48 -30.14
N LYS A 167 -6.55 1.47 -28.81
CA LYS A 167 -5.98 2.55 -28.04
C LYS A 167 -4.51 2.50 -28.37
N LEU A 168 -4.09 3.28 -29.35
CA LEU A 168 -2.69 3.51 -29.64
C LEU A 168 -2.07 4.08 -28.35
N THR A 169 -1.59 3.18 -27.50
CA THR A 169 -0.92 3.51 -26.23
C THR A 169 0.42 4.21 -26.48
N HIS A 170 0.83 4.33 -27.74
CA HIS A 170 2.04 5.03 -28.12
C HIS A 170 1.64 6.31 -28.86
N ASN A 171 1.96 7.43 -28.23
CA ASN A 171 1.93 8.74 -28.89
C ASN A 171 2.99 8.76 -30.01
N ILE A 172 2.62 8.21 -31.19
CA ILE A 172 3.50 8.19 -32.39
C ILE A 172 4.03 9.59 -32.66
N THR A 173 3.23 10.62 -32.45
CA THR A 173 3.63 12.03 -32.57
C THR A 173 4.80 12.40 -31.63
N LEU A 174 4.77 11.89 -30.41
CA LEU A 174 5.81 12.18 -29.41
C LEU A 174 7.13 11.47 -29.77
N TYR A 175 7.08 10.23 -30.22
CA TYR A 175 8.26 9.50 -30.66
C TYR A 175 8.86 10.06 -31.94
N SER A 176 8.02 10.51 -32.90
CA SER A 176 8.53 11.16 -34.12
C SER A 176 9.19 12.50 -33.79
N MET A 177 8.64 13.29 -32.87
CA MET A 177 9.25 14.55 -32.41
C MET A 177 10.61 14.33 -31.74
N VAL A 178 10.71 13.34 -30.87
CA VAL A 178 11.98 12.95 -30.22
C VAL A 178 12.99 12.47 -31.28
N GLY A 179 12.56 11.69 -32.26
CA GLY A 179 13.42 11.23 -33.37
C GLY A 179 14.01 12.38 -34.22
N ILE A 180 13.19 13.39 -34.53
CA ILE A 180 13.61 14.59 -35.27
C ILE A 180 14.64 15.38 -34.47
N ILE A 181 14.41 15.61 -33.16
CA ILE A 181 15.33 16.35 -32.30
C ILE A 181 16.66 15.64 -32.18
N LEU A 182 16.67 14.32 -31.97
CA LEU A 182 17.88 13.52 -31.91
C LEU A 182 18.65 13.54 -33.27
N GLY A 183 17.90 13.41 -34.37
CA GLY A 183 18.49 13.48 -35.72
C GLY A 183 19.18 14.82 -35.99
N LEU A 184 18.60 15.94 -35.58
CA LEU A 184 19.20 17.26 -35.69
C LEU A 184 20.47 17.38 -34.84
N ILE A 185 20.47 16.92 -33.60
CA ILE A 185 21.64 16.96 -32.70
C ILE A 185 22.79 16.15 -33.31
N PHE A 186 22.54 14.93 -33.77
CA PHE A 186 23.56 14.09 -34.43
C PHE A 186 24.03 14.67 -35.73
N GLY A 187 23.14 15.26 -36.53
CA GLY A 187 23.51 15.93 -37.79
C GLY A 187 24.45 17.12 -37.58
N VAL A 188 24.14 18.00 -36.65
CA VAL A 188 24.97 19.19 -36.32
C VAL A 188 26.32 18.76 -35.74
N THR A 189 26.34 17.80 -34.80
CA THR A 189 27.61 17.29 -34.24
C THR A 189 28.48 16.64 -35.29
N PHE A 190 27.92 15.88 -36.22
CA PHE A 190 28.67 15.27 -37.33
C PHE A 190 29.31 16.31 -38.25
N VAL A 191 28.55 17.37 -38.60
CA VAL A 191 29.05 18.48 -39.44
C VAL A 191 30.21 19.23 -38.74
N LEU A 192 30.06 19.53 -37.44
CA LEU A 192 31.11 20.21 -36.68
C LEU A 192 32.38 19.39 -36.56
N ILE A 193 32.25 18.10 -36.30
CA ILE A 193 33.40 17.18 -36.24
C ILE A 193 34.06 17.08 -37.60
N SER A 194 33.30 16.94 -38.69
CA SER A 194 33.81 16.87 -40.05
C SER A 194 34.57 18.13 -40.47
N GLN A 195 34.06 19.33 -40.09
CA GLN A 195 34.74 20.59 -40.33
C GLN A 195 36.02 20.72 -39.51
N HIS A 196 36.03 20.25 -38.27
CA HIS A 196 37.20 20.29 -37.40
C HIS A 196 38.35 19.44 -37.97
N PHE A 197 38.06 18.23 -38.46
CA PHE A 197 39.07 17.38 -39.10
C PHE A 197 39.60 17.94 -40.42
N LYS A 198 38.75 18.63 -41.19
CA LYS A 198 39.17 19.25 -42.45
C LYS A 198 40.10 20.44 -42.24
N LYS A 199 39.98 21.16 -41.11
CA LYS A 199 40.80 22.33 -40.79
C LYS A 199 42.20 21.97 -40.26
N ASN A 200 42.38 20.75 -39.74
CA ASN A 200 43.64 20.29 -39.19
C ASN A 200 44.52 19.50 -40.22
N HIS A 201 44.05 19.35 -41.48
CA HIS A 201 44.78 18.64 -42.55
C HIS A 201 45.22 19.56 -43.67
N ASN A 202 45.08 20.89 -43.55
CA ASN A 202 45.68 21.94 -44.34
C ASN A 202 46.66 22.74 -43.48
#